data_83bcd59c00244ada894bd2843885684a
#
_entry.id   83bcd59c00244ada894bd2843885684a
#
_cell.length_a   1.000
_cell.length_b   1.000
_cell.length_c   1.000
_cell.angle_alpha   90.00
_cell.angle_beta   90.00
_cell.angle_gamma   90.00
#
_symmetry.space_group_name_H-M   'P 1'
#
loop_
_entity.id
_entity.type
_entity.pdbx_description
1 polymer ?
#
loop_
_entity_poly.entity_id
_entity_poly.type
_entity_poly.pdbx_seq_one_letter_code
_entity_poly.pdbx_strand_id
1 'polypeptide(L)'
;MIHRGIIIILILFFSTQIIYCQNNKNDDEKKTLGPAKAAFYSAVLPGLGQVYNKKYWKVPIIYGALAGGVYYFNKNNDLYHKYRDAYKRRLAGFTDDEFYGNGTVPAISNDGLIRAQKSLKRNKELSILVTIGIYALNIIDANVDAHLLQYNLDENLTLSPKLNYNEINSTSNVSLSLKLKL
;
A
#
# COMPACT_ATOMS: atom_id res chain seq x y z
N MET A 1 26.27 7.99 -6.85
CA MET A 1 26.09 7.25 -8.11
C MET A 1 25.25 5.99 -7.97
N ILE A 2 25.32 5.27 -6.86
CA ILE A 2 24.63 3.99 -6.59
C ILE A 2 23.08 4.14 -6.63
N HIS A 3 22.52 5.22 -6.07
CA HIS A 3 21.06 5.43 -6.07
C HIS A 3 20.45 5.63 -7.46
N ARG A 4 21.20 6.25 -8.40
CA ARG A 4 20.72 6.40 -9.80
C ARG A 4 20.68 5.06 -10.54
N GLY A 5 21.62 4.14 -10.26
CA GLY A 5 21.62 2.79 -10.83
C GLY A 5 20.46 1.95 -10.34
N ILE A 6 20.11 2.02 -9.05
CA ILE A 6 18.99 1.29 -8.45
C ILE A 6 17.65 1.75 -9.03
N ILE A 7 17.47 3.05 -9.24
CA ILE A 7 16.24 3.60 -9.84
C ILE A 7 16.08 3.13 -11.29
N ILE A 8 17.15 3.09 -12.07
CA ILE A 8 17.12 2.62 -13.46
C ILE A 8 16.80 1.13 -13.52
N ILE A 9 17.38 0.31 -12.63
CA ILE A 9 17.08 -1.13 -12.54
C ILE A 9 15.61 -1.36 -12.14
N LEU A 10 15.06 -0.57 -11.20
CA LEU A 10 13.66 -0.62 -10.83
C LEU A 10 12.72 -0.25 -12.00
N ILE A 11 13.06 0.79 -12.76
CA ILE A 11 12.28 1.21 -13.94
C ILE A 11 12.34 0.14 -15.04
N LEU A 12 13.51 -0.46 -15.30
CA LEU A 12 13.66 -1.56 -16.25
C LEU A 12 12.90 -2.81 -15.83
N PHE A 13 12.91 -3.14 -14.54
CA PHE A 13 12.15 -4.28 -14.02
C PHE A 13 10.62 -4.04 -14.13
N PHE A 14 10.17 -2.80 -13.95
CA PHE A 14 8.75 -2.45 -14.12
C PHE A 14 8.31 -2.44 -15.59
N SER A 15 9.18 -2.04 -16.52
CA SER A 15 8.86 -2.01 -17.95
C SER A 15 8.73 -3.40 -18.58
N THR A 16 9.47 -4.41 -18.09
CA THR A 16 9.37 -5.79 -18.59
C THR A 16 8.06 -6.47 -18.23
N GLN A 17 7.37 -6.03 -17.15
CA GLN A 17 6.08 -6.59 -16.75
C GLN A 17 4.94 -6.19 -17.71
N ILE A 18 5.04 -5.04 -18.36
CA ILE A 18 4.01 -4.53 -19.28
C ILE A 18 3.96 -5.37 -20.57
N ILE A 19 5.10 -5.90 -21.02
CA ILE A 19 5.22 -6.68 -22.27
C ILE A 19 4.62 -8.10 -22.12
N TYR A 20 4.67 -8.70 -20.92
CA TYR A 20 4.12 -10.03 -20.66
C TYR A 20 2.59 -10.06 -20.58
N CYS A 21 1.92 -8.91 -20.39
CA CYS A 21 0.46 -8.84 -20.23
C CYS A 21 -0.32 -8.92 -21.56
N GLN A 22 0.31 -8.85 -22.72
CA GLN A 22 -0.39 -8.78 -24.01
C GLN A 22 -0.53 -10.12 -24.77
N ASN A 23 0.03 -11.23 -24.28
CA ASN A 23 0.13 -12.44 -25.11
C ASN A 23 -0.53 -13.70 -24.55
N ASN A 24 -1.52 -13.61 -23.66
CA ASN A 24 -2.30 -14.79 -23.22
C ASN A 24 -3.80 -14.58 -23.34
N LYS A 25 -4.27 -14.52 -24.58
CA LYS A 25 -5.64 -14.92 -24.94
C LYS A 25 -5.60 -16.40 -25.27
N ASN A 26 -5.69 -17.25 -24.31
CA ASN A 26 -6.14 -18.62 -24.47
C ASN A 26 -7.10 -18.94 -23.33
N ASP A 27 -8.29 -19.28 -23.73
CA ASP A 27 -9.38 -19.86 -23.01
C ASP A 27 -8.91 -21.09 -22.25
N ASP A 28 -8.65 -20.96 -20.96
CA ASP A 28 -8.51 -22.12 -20.12
C ASP A 28 -9.15 -21.88 -18.78
N GLU A 29 -10.17 -22.70 -18.54
CA GLU A 29 -10.73 -23.10 -17.26
C GLU A 29 -10.63 -22.02 -16.18
N LYS A 30 -11.76 -21.38 -15.91
CA LYS A 30 -12.04 -20.70 -14.64
C LYS A 30 -11.72 -21.65 -13.48
N LYS A 31 -10.46 -21.87 -13.20
CA LYS A 31 -10.00 -22.40 -11.94
C LYS A 31 -10.55 -21.45 -10.90
N THR A 32 -11.62 -21.83 -10.25
CA THR A 32 -12.22 -21.16 -9.10
C THR A 32 -11.10 -20.90 -8.10
N LEU A 33 -10.54 -19.69 -8.17
CA LEU A 33 -9.45 -19.28 -7.29
C LEU A 33 -10.03 -19.29 -5.88
N GLY A 34 -9.65 -20.27 -5.06
CA GLY A 34 -10.19 -20.40 -3.72
C GLY A 34 -9.84 -19.16 -2.89
N PRO A 35 -10.83 -18.43 -2.32
CA PRO A 35 -10.58 -17.22 -1.54
C PRO A 35 -9.60 -17.44 -0.40
N ALA A 36 -9.67 -18.61 0.25
CA ALA A 36 -8.73 -19.02 1.29
C ALA A 36 -7.27 -19.08 0.80
N LYS A 37 -7.05 -19.50 -0.47
CA LYS A 37 -5.70 -19.53 -1.06
C LYS A 37 -5.16 -18.12 -1.29
N ALA A 38 -5.99 -17.20 -1.79
CA ALA A 38 -5.59 -15.80 -2.00
C ALA A 38 -5.24 -15.13 -0.66
N ALA A 39 -6.05 -15.34 0.38
CA ALA A 39 -5.78 -14.84 1.72
C ALA A 39 -4.47 -15.42 2.28
N PHE A 40 -4.28 -16.75 2.15
CA PHE A 40 -3.05 -17.42 2.60
C PHE A 40 -1.80 -16.87 1.90
N TYR A 41 -1.85 -16.68 0.58
CA TYR A 41 -0.72 -16.09 -0.14
C TYR A 41 -0.40 -14.67 0.31
N SER A 42 -1.42 -13.84 0.58
CA SER A 42 -1.21 -12.49 1.13
C SER A 42 -0.71 -12.50 2.58
N ALA A 43 -1.02 -13.57 3.34
CA ALA A 43 -0.52 -13.76 4.70
C ALA A 43 0.93 -14.25 4.74
N VAL A 44 1.42 -14.94 3.71
CA VAL A 44 2.84 -15.34 3.61
C VAL A 44 3.69 -14.20 3.09
N LEU A 45 3.24 -13.55 2.03
CA LEU A 45 3.93 -12.39 1.43
C LEU A 45 2.90 -11.34 1.02
N PRO A 46 3.01 -10.10 1.55
CA PRO A 46 2.09 -9.03 1.21
C PRO A 46 2.02 -8.82 -0.31
N GLY A 47 0.81 -8.78 -0.87
CA GLY A 47 0.62 -8.58 -2.30
C GLY A 47 0.57 -9.84 -3.16
N LEU A 48 1.00 -11.02 -2.66
CA LEU A 48 0.91 -12.26 -3.44
C LEU A 48 -0.53 -12.68 -3.74
N GLY A 49 -1.46 -12.44 -2.84
CA GLY A 49 -2.89 -12.69 -3.09
C GLY A 49 -3.45 -11.81 -4.22
N GLN A 50 -3.02 -10.56 -4.32
CA GLN A 50 -3.39 -9.67 -5.41
C GLN A 50 -2.79 -10.12 -6.75
N VAL A 51 -1.56 -10.62 -6.74
CA VAL A 51 -0.94 -11.26 -7.92
C VAL A 51 -1.74 -12.50 -8.33
N TYR A 52 -2.13 -13.34 -7.36
CA TYR A 52 -2.95 -14.52 -7.60
C TYR A 52 -4.32 -14.16 -8.19
N ASN A 53 -4.92 -13.06 -7.72
CA ASN A 53 -6.18 -12.51 -8.23
C ASN A 53 -6.02 -11.69 -9.53
N LYS A 54 -4.80 -11.66 -10.14
CA LYS A 54 -4.46 -10.89 -11.34
C LYS A 54 -4.65 -9.37 -11.20
N LYS A 55 -4.69 -8.84 -9.98
CA LYS A 55 -4.81 -7.40 -9.68
C LYS A 55 -3.45 -6.77 -9.39
N TYR A 56 -2.52 -6.86 -10.33
CA TYR A 56 -1.12 -6.46 -10.19
C TYR A 56 -0.93 -4.98 -9.80
N TRP A 57 -1.84 -4.10 -10.20
CA TRP A 57 -1.77 -2.67 -9.93
C TRP A 57 -1.88 -2.33 -8.43
N LYS A 58 -2.49 -3.20 -7.61
CA LYS A 58 -2.60 -3.03 -6.16
C LYS A 58 -1.26 -3.29 -5.45
N VAL A 59 -0.41 -4.13 -6.02
CA VAL A 59 0.85 -4.55 -5.40
C VAL A 59 1.77 -3.38 -5.04
N PRO A 60 2.08 -2.44 -5.97
CA PRO A 60 2.94 -1.30 -5.65
C PRO A 60 2.34 -0.39 -4.57
N ILE A 61 1.01 -0.28 -4.49
CA ILE A 61 0.33 0.52 -3.46
C ILE A 61 0.54 -0.11 -2.08
N ILE A 62 0.39 -1.44 -1.97
CA ILE A 62 0.59 -2.17 -0.71
C ILE A 62 2.04 -2.01 -0.22
N TYR A 63 3.02 -2.22 -1.11
CA TYR A 63 4.43 -2.06 -0.74
C TYR A 63 4.78 -0.61 -0.40
N GLY A 64 4.22 0.37 -1.11
CA GLY A 64 4.37 1.79 -0.79
C GLY A 64 3.83 2.14 0.60
N ALA A 65 2.65 1.61 0.95
CA ALA A 65 2.04 1.83 2.26
C ALA A 65 2.84 1.16 3.40
N LEU A 66 3.29 -0.08 3.21
CA LEU A 66 4.14 -0.79 4.18
C LEU A 66 5.50 -0.10 4.35
N ALA A 67 6.15 0.30 3.25
CA ALA A 67 7.41 1.04 3.29
C ALA A 67 7.26 2.38 4.03
N GLY A 68 6.16 3.09 3.81
CA GLY A 68 5.80 4.30 4.55
C GLY A 68 5.69 4.06 6.05
N GLY A 69 5.00 2.98 6.45
CA GLY A 69 4.86 2.59 7.86
C GLY A 69 6.23 2.30 8.52
N VAL A 70 7.07 1.52 7.86
CA VAL A 70 8.43 1.21 8.32
C VAL A 70 9.30 2.46 8.38
N TYR A 71 9.21 3.34 7.39
CA TYR A 71 9.95 4.61 7.39
C TYR A 71 9.58 5.49 8.58
N TYR A 72 8.27 5.66 8.85
CA TYR A 72 7.79 6.43 10.00
C TYR A 72 8.21 5.82 11.33
N PHE A 73 8.17 4.49 11.43
CA PHE A 73 8.69 3.79 12.61
C PHE A 73 10.17 4.09 12.85
N ASN A 74 11.01 3.89 11.85
CA ASN A 74 12.46 4.13 11.98
C ASN A 74 12.76 5.58 12.32
N LYS A 75 12.14 6.54 11.65
CA LYS A 75 12.31 7.96 11.93
C LYS A 75 11.98 8.33 13.38
N ASN A 76 10.83 7.86 13.88
CA ASN A 76 10.43 8.15 15.27
C ASN A 76 11.29 7.40 16.28
N ASN A 77 11.75 6.18 15.94
CA ASN A 77 12.66 5.41 16.77
C ASN A 77 14.02 6.09 16.92
N ASP A 78 14.62 6.55 15.83
CA ASP A 78 15.92 7.23 15.84
C ASP A 78 15.85 8.53 16.63
N LEU A 79 14.80 9.34 16.41
CA LEU A 79 14.57 10.55 17.20
C LEU A 79 14.34 10.23 18.68
N TYR A 80 13.57 9.20 18.99
CA TYR A 80 13.36 8.77 20.38
C TYR A 80 14.68 8.45 21.06
N HIS A 81 15.59 7.70 20.40
CA HIS A 81 16.90 7.38 20.94
C HIS A 81 17.77 8.63 21.15
N LYS A 82 17.78 9.57 20.20
CA LYS A 82 18.51 10.84 20.34
C LYS A 82 18.08 11.62 21.59
N TYR A 83 16.78 11.85 21.76
CA TYR A 83 16.25 12.56 22.92
C TYR A 83 16.48 11.80 24.24
N ARG A 84 16.39 10.47 24.22
CA ARG A 84 16.66 9.62 25.38
C ARG A 84 18.12 9.65 25.78
N ASP A 85 19.03 9.57 24.83
CA ASP A 85 20.45 9.55 25.09
C ASP A 85 20.95 10.93 25.58
N ALA A 86 20.43 12.03 25.01
CA ALA A 86 20.65 13.37 25.52
C ALA A 86 20.20 13.51 26.99
N TYR A 87 19.01 13.02 27.32
CA TYR A 87 18.50 13.05 28.70
C TYR A 87 19.39 12.23 29.65
N LYS A 88 19.82 11.02 29.24
CA LYS A 88 20.75 10.19 30.07
C LYS A 88 22.07 10.86 30.29
N ARG A 89 22.68 11.52 29.28
CA ARG A 89 23.94 12.26 29.40
C ARG A 89 23.83 13.40 30.41
N ARG A 90 22.71 14.14 30.38
CA ARG A 90 22.47 15.22 31.36
C ARG A 90 22.30 14.69 32.77
N LEU A 91 21.65 13.55 32.99
CA LEU A 91 21.56 12.90 34.30
C LEU A 91 22.94 12.47 34.83
N ALA A 92 23.85 12.15 33.92
CA ALA A 92 25.25 11.83 34.27
C ALA A 92 26.14 13.09 34.49
N GLY A 93 25.57 14.29 34.39
CA GLY A 93 26.27 15.55 34.59
C GLY A 93 26.99 16.12 33.37
N PHE A 94 26.79 15.52 32.17
CA PHE A 94 27.34 16.04 30.91
C PHE A 94 26.45 17.09 30.30
N THR A 95 27.07 18.08 29.64
CA THR A 95 26.35 19.20 28.98
C THR A 95 26.68 19.28 27.49
N ASP A 96 27.17 18.20 26.90
CA ASP A 96 27.66 18.11 25.53
C ASP A 96 26.65 17.43 24.56
N ASP A 97 25.38 17.42 24.93
CA ASP A 97 24.34 16.83 24.07
C ASP A 97 23.87 17.78 22.96
N GLU A 98 23.35 17.21 21.85
CA GLU A 98 22.89 17.93 20.66
C GLU A 98 21.81 19.02 20.96
N PHE A 99 21.10 18.89 22.08
CA PHE A 99 19.99 19.77 22.49
C PHE A 99 20.37 20.77 23.60
N TYR A 100 21.64 20.78 24.03
CA TYR A 100 22.12 21.72 25.05
C TYR A 100 22.39 23.10 24.42
N GLY A 101 22.92 23.12 23.19
CA GLY A 101 23.32 24.37 22.51
C GLY A 101 24.66 24.92 23.05
N ASN A 102 25.03 26.13 22.60
CA ASN A 102 26.30 26.78 22.91
C ASN A 102 26.23 27.69 24.15
N GLY A 103 25.10 27.70 24.86
CA GLY A 103 24.87 28.57 26.02
C GLY A 103 25.13 27.88 27.38
N THR A 104 25.04 28.67 28.43
CA THR A 104 25.07 28.19 29.83
C THR A 104 23.76 27.55 30.26
N VAL A 105 22.67 27.78 29.47
CA VAL A 105 21.32 27.25 29.71
C VAL A 105 20.99 26.32 28.58
N PRO A 106 20.44 25.12 28.85
CA PRO A 106 20.08 24.18 27.81
C PRO A 106 18.98 24.74 26.92
N ALA A 107 19.13 24.64 25.58
CA ALA A 107 18.14 25.08 24.60
C ALA A 107 16.81 24.31 24.74
N ILE A 108 16.87 23.05 25.15
CA ILE A 108 15.69 22.25 25.52
C ILE A 108 15.85 21.79 26.97
N SER A 109 14.87 22.08 27.82
CA SER A 109 14.87 21.66 29.24
C SER A 109 14.77 20.14 29.36
N ASN A 110 15.12 19.60 30.52
CA ASN A 110 14.98 18.16 30.81
C ASN A 110 13.52 17.69 30.67
N ASP A 111 12.55 18.51 31.10
CA ASP A 111 11.12 18.23 30.92
C ASP A 111 10.72 18.25 29.43
N GLY A 112 11.35 19.12 28.64
CA GLY A 112 11.19 19.15 27.18
C GLY A 112 11.65 17.85 26.53
N LEU A 113 12.83 17.34 26.94
CA LEU A 113 13.35 16.06 26.47
C LEU A 113 12.41 14.88 26.82
N ILE A 114 11.89 14.87 28.05
CA ILE A 114 10.94 13.83 28.50
C ILE A 114 9.65 13.87 27.71
N ARG A 115 9.08 15.07 27.47
CA ARG A 115 7.86 15.22 26.66
C ARG A 115 8.10 14.76 25.21
N ALA A 116 9.22 15.13 24.61
CA ALA A 116 9.59 14.70 23.27
C ALA A 116 9.72 13.17 23.19
N GLN A 117 10.38 12.53 24.15
CA GLN A 117 10.49 11.07 24.22
C GLN A 117 9.12 10.39 24.30
N LYS A 118 8.21 10.90 25.15
CA LYS A 118 6.84 10.35 25.27
C LYS A 118 6.07 10.44 23.95
N SER A 119 6.16 11.58 23.27
CA SER A 119 5.48 11.79 21.98
C SER A 119 6.05 10.86 20.91
N LEU A 120 7.38 10.79 20.78
CA LEU A 120 8.05 9.96 19.80
C LEU A 120 7.83 8.46 20.04
N LYS A 121 7.80 8.03 21.31
CA LYS A 121 7.45 6.66 21.69
C LYS A 121 6.05 6.32 21.22
N ARG A 122 5.07 7.19 21.53
CA ARG A 122 3.68 7.00 21.06
C ARG A 122 3.59 6.94 19.53
N ASN A 123 4.27 7.84 18.82
CA ASN A 123 4.26 7.87 17.36
C ASN A 123 4.87 6.61 16.76
N LYS A 124 5.95 6.09 17.35
CA LYS A 124 6.58 4.83 16.99
C LYS A 124 5.62 3.64 17.16
N GLU A 125 4.95 3.55 18.32
CA GLU A 125 3.98 2.51 18.62
C GLU A 125 2.77 2.57 17.69
N LEU A 126 2.25 3.77 17.40
CA LEU A 126 1.20 3.97 16.41
C LEU A 126 1.63 3.55 15.00
N SER A 127 2.86 3.83 14.61
CA SER A 127 3.39 3.43 13.29
C SER A 127 3.38 1.91 13.11
N ILE A 128 3.75 1.16 14.16
CA ILE A 128 3.66 -0.32 14.14
C ILE A 128 2.21 -0.76 13.99
N LEU A 129 1.32 -0.20 14.82
CA LEU A 129 -0.10 -0.58 14.82
C LEU A 129 -0.76 -0.32 13.47
N VAL A 130 -0.50 0.83 12.86
CA VAL A 130 -0.98 1.18 11.52
C VAL A 130 -0.40 0.22 10.46
N THR A 131 0.88 -0.11 10.54
CA THR A 131 1.53 -1.04 9.60
C THR A 131 0.92 -2.44 9.68
N ILE A 132 0.66 -2.93 10.89
CA ILE A 132 -0.05 -4.22 11.11
C ILE A 132 -1.48 -4.14 10.57
N GLY A 133 -2.17 -3.01 10.78
CA GLY A 133 -3.51 -2.78 10.23
C GLY A 133 -3.53 -2.83 8.69
N ILE A 134 -2.58 -2.16 8.04
CA ILE A 134 -2.42 -2.20 6.57
C ILE A 134 -2.17 -3.64 6.09
N TYR A 135 -1.34 -4.39 6.81
CA TYR A 135 -1.07 -5.79 6.48
C TYR A 135 -2.32 -6.67 6.61
N ALA A 136 -3.09 -6.51 7.70
CA ALA A 136 -4.33 -7.24 7.88
C ALA A 136 -5.37 -6.89 6.79
N LEU A 137 -5.51 -5.61 6.45
CA LEU A 137 -6.39 -5.17 5.36
C LEU A 137 -5.98 -5.75 4.01
N ASN A 138 -4.68 -5.89 3.74
CA ASN A 138 -4.17 -6.53 2.52
C ASN A 138 -4.62 -8.00 2.40
N ILE A 139 -4.62 -8.75 3.51
CA ILE A 139 -5.10 -10.15 3.53
C ILE A 139 -6.61 -10.21 3.27
N ILE A 140 -7.37 -9.32 3.92
CA ILE A 140 -8.83 -9.24 3.76
C ILE A 140 -9.18 -8.86 2.31
N ASP A 141 -8.51 -7.84 1.74
CA ASP A 141 -8.71 -7.41 0.35
C ASP A 141 -8.46 -8.55 -0.65
N ALA A 142 -7.39 -9.32 -0.46
CA ALA A 142 -7.10 -10.48 -1.31
C ALA A 142 -8.20 -11.54 -1.24
N ASN A 143 -8.75 -11.78 -0.05
CA ASN A 143 -9.85 -12.73 0.15
C ASN A 143 -11.13 -12.24 -0.54
N VAL A 144 -11.51 -10.98 -0.30
CA VAL A 144 -12.72 -10.37 -0.89
C VAL A 144 -12.62 -10.34 -2.42
N ASP A 145 -11.48 -9.94 -2.96
CA ASP A 145 -11.24 -9.95 -4.41
C ASP A 145 -11.42 -11.34 -5.02
N ALA A 146 -10.91 -12.38 -4.35
CA ALA A 146 -11.05 -13.76 -4.81
C ALA A 146 -12.51 -14.27 -4.73
N HIS A 147 -13.27 -13.85 -3.70
CA HIS A 147 -14.70 -14.14 -3.62
C HIS A 147 -15.46 -13.46 -4.77
N LEU A 148 -15.18 -12.19 -5.05
CA LEU A 148 -15.82 -11.45 -6.14
C LEU A 148 -15.52 -12.07 -7.51
N LEU A 149 -14.33 -12.64 -7.72
CA LEU A 149 -13.97 -13.35 -8.94
C LEU A 149 -14.73 -14.67 -9.12
N GLN A 150 -15.26 -15.26 -8.05
CA GLN A 150 -16.11 -16.44 -8.14
C GLN A 150 -17.53 -16.12 -8.59
N TYR A 151 -18.02 -14.93 -8.25
CA TYR A 151 -19.33 -14.43 -8.70
C TYR A 151 -19.17 -13.76 -10.07
N ASN A 152 -19.20 -14.54 -11.14
CA ASN A 152 -19.20 -14.04 -12.50
C ASN A 152 -20.51 -13.31 -12.83
N LEU A 153 -20.64 -12.09 -12.38
CA LEU A 153 -21.75 -11.22 -12.80
C LEU A 153 -21.57 -10.72 -14.25
N ASP A 154 -20.32 -10.75 -14.76
CA ASP A 154 -20.01 -10.17 -16.06
C ASP A 154 -20.43 -11.01 -17.28
N GLU A 155 -20.70 -12.30 -17.11
CA GLU A 155 -21.08 -13.14 -18.25
C GLU A 155 -22.57 -13.07 -18.62
N ASN A 156 -23.42 -12.71 -17.67
CA ASN A 156 -24.85 -12.70 -17.88
C ASN A 156 -25.45 -11.29 -18.03
N LEU A 157 -24.71 -10.24 -17.69
CA LEU A 157 -25.19 -8.87 -17.73
C LEU A 157 -24.24 -7.98 -18.54
N THR A 158 -24.65 -7.60 -19.73
CA THR A 158 -23.87 -6.68 -20.57
C THR A 158 -24.64 -5.38 -20.75
N LEU A 159 -24.04 -4.28 -20.27
CA LEU A 159 -24.52 -2.94 -20.49
C LEU A 159 -23.81 -2.37 -21.73
N SER A 160 -24.55 -2.16 -22.82
CA SER A 160 -23.96 -1.59 -24.03
C SER A 160 -24.70 -0.35 -24.47
N PRO A 161 -24.02 0.76 -24.77
CA PRO A 161 -24.67 1.90 -25.42
C PRO A 161 -25.05 1.50 -26.83
N LYS A 162 -26.31 1.78 -27.21
CA LYS A 162 -26.85 1.50 -28.54
C LYS A 162 -27.31 2.82 -29.18
N LEU A 163 -26.74 3.12 -30.32
CA LEU A 163 -27.21 4.21 -31.16
C LEU A 163 -28.30 3.66 -32.07
N ASN A 164 -29.54 4.08 -31.85
CA ASN A 164 -30.65 3.76 -32.74
C ASN A 164 -30.90 4.95 -33.66
N TYR A 165 -30.70 4.74 -34.95
CA TYR A 165 -31.07 5.70 -35.98
C TYR A 165 -32.44 5.31 -36.51
N ASN A 166 -33.37 6.23 -36.40
CA ASN A 166 -34.73 6.02 -36.94
C ASN A 166 -34.83 6.71 -38.32
N GLU A 167 -34.85 5.91 -39.39
CA GLU A 167 -34.87 6.40 -40.77
C GLU A 167 -36.14 7.20 -41.12
N ILE A 168 -37.25 6.95 -40.38
CA ILE A 168 -38.53 7.60 -40.67
C ILE A 168 -38.56 9.06 -40.18
N ASN A 169 -37.91 9.35 -39.06
CA ASN A 169 -37.92 10.69 -38.43
C ASN A 169 -36.55 11.38 -38.42
N SER A 170 -35.55 10.81 -39.08
CA SER A 170 -34.15 11.31 -39.12
C SER A 170 -33.60 11.71 -37.74
N THR A 171 -34.05 11.03 -36.68
CA THR A 171 -33.61 11.29 -35.30
C THR A 171 -32.70 10.17 -34.80
N SER A 172 -31.57 10.55 -34.20
CA SER A 172 -30.66 9.63 -33.52
C SER A 172 -30.94 9.65 -32.04
N ASN A 173 -31.30 8.49 -31.49
CA ASN A 173 -31.47 8.33 -30.03
C ASN A 173 -30.38 7.45 -29.46
N VAL A 174 -29.75 7.91 -28.39
CA VAL A 174 -28.81 7.11 -27.60
C VAL A 174 -29.62 6.34 -26.57
N SER A 175 -29.56 5.02 -26.62
CA SER A 175 -30.20 4.14 -25.63
C SER A 175 -29.18 3.26 -24.94
N LEU A 176 -29.39 2.97 -23.66
CA LEU A 176 -28.60 2.01 -22.88
C LEU A 176 -29.37 0.67 -22.96
N SER A 177 -28.73 -0.34 -23.56
CA SER A 177 -29.33 -1.69 -23.60
C SER A 177 -28.66 -2.58 -22.55
N LEU A 178 -29.50 -3.16 -21.69
CA LEU A 178 -29.16 -4.19 -20.74
C LEU A 178 -29.49 -5.55 -21.35
N LYS A 179 -28.46 -6.36 -21.64
CA LYS A 179 -28.67 -7.74 -22.10
C LYS A 179 -28.42 -8.69 -20.95
N LEU A 180 -29.44 -9.46 -20.61
CA LEU A 180 -29.37 -10.59 -19.69
C LEU A 180 -29.32 -11.86 -20.52
N LYS A 181 -28.25 -12.66 -20.38
CA LYS A 181 -28.18 -13.97 -21.02
C LYS A 181 -28.64 -14.99 -19.96
N LEU A 182 -29.84 -15.50 -20.15
CA LEU A 182 -30.45 -16.59 -19.37
C LEU A 182 -29.85 -17.94 -19.78
#